data_b65f939074ef7d9662ebae4cdcf25521
#
_entry.id   b65f939074ef7d9662ebae4cdcf25521
#
_cell.length_a   1.000
_cell.length_b   1.000
_cell.length_c   1.000
_cell.angle_alpha   90.00
_cell.angle_beta   90.00
_cell.angle_gamma   90.00
#
_symmetry.space_group_name_H-M   'P 1'
#
loop_
_entity.id
_entity.type
_entity.pdbx_description
1 polymer ?
#
loop_
_entity_poly.entity_id
_entity_poly.type
_entity_poly.pdbx_seq_one_letter_code
_entity_poly.pdbx_strand_id
1 'polypeptide(L)'
;MSNHEKSDTHQKTLALNLDDSIFGSFAEIGAGQEVARWFLRVGGASGTVAKTISAYDKEVSDHLYGIGTRYVSKARLQAMLDTEWVQLLGQLRASRGANTKFFSFVDTVSARNYAGTNDCHGWVGLRFQRVPLGAPNEIILHVNLRDLSNEGQQEAVGILGVNLIDAAFHALGTPEEFLANVFEDLGLQRVEIDCLECSGPIFDEWDGNEIHASLVAGGYAEAVVFPADNQLVPANELLYKRALVMAPGGFDRVSQLHANLVRDTLALLPNEELTESKGGLGLFCLSIAGVRAEDGKTEVREILDHVKTLQKQNYGVMLFRAKELYKMSAYVNRYTKSRIHFVIGLTVLLRVLDDRYKDLPGTLLEGIARLFMQNVRVSVYPMAAEEVRRRVDLSGLTGWRWKETGGMIAADDLHPPGSLDHLYQYLLGSEFIIPEKPVTKPCSLRIVRMR
;
A
#
# COMPACT_ATOMS: atom_id res chain seq x y z
N MET A 1 10.57 -27.45 -15.65
CA MET A 1 10.08 -26.89 -14.36
C MET A 1 10.82 -27.64 -13.26
N SER A 2 11.89 -27.06 -12.73
CA SER A 2 12.63 -27.63 -11.59
C SER A 2 11.79 -27.41 -10.35
N ASN A 3 11.41 -28.47 -9.66
CA ASN A 3 10.92 -28.43 -8.29
C ASN A 3 12.03 -27.82 -7.42
N HIS A 4 12.05 -26.49 -7.25
CA HIS A 4 12.70 -25.93 -6.08
C HIS A 4 11.79 -26.28 -4.90
N GLU A 5 12.21 -27.25 -4.08
CA GLU A 5 11.67 -27.40 -2.72
C GLU A 5 11.77 -26.04 -2.06
N LYS A 6 10.62 -25.50 -1.62
CA LYS A 6 10.60 -24.27 -0.86
C LYS A 6 11.47 -24.46 0.39
N SER A 7 12.46 -23.61 0.56
CA SER A 7 13.34 -23.64 1.73
C SER A 7 12.60 -22.95 2.87
N ASP A 8 12.42 -23.61 4.00
CA ASP A 8 11.86 -22.98 5.18
C ASP A 8 12.83 -21.97 5.82
N THR A 9 12.35 -21.10 6.69
CA THR A 9 13.13 -20.07 7.35
C THR A 9 14.37 -20.62 8.06
N HIS A 10 14.29 -21.84 8.63
CA HIS A 10 15.41 -22.51 9.28
C HIS A 10 16.52 -22.87 8.28
N GLN A 11 16.16 -23.42 7.12
CA GLN A 11 17.14 -23.83 6.10
C GLN A 11 17.82 -22.60 5.49
N LYS A 12 17.07 -21.53 5.18
CA LYS A 12 17.64 -20.27 4.70
C LYS A 12 18.64 -19.69 5.69
N THR A 13 18.24 -19.61 6.97
CA THR A 13 19.14 -19.10 8.02
C THR A 13 20.39 -19.94 8.18
N LEU A 14 20.27 -21.27 8.12
CA LEU A 14 21.41 -22.16 8.21
C LEU A 14 22.35 -22.01 7.00
N ALA A 15 21.81 -21.88 5.78
CA ALA A 15 22.59 -21.63 4.58
C ALA A 15 23.39 -20.33 4.68
N LEU A 16 22.76 -19.24 5.17
CA LEU A 16 23.44 -17.97 5.43
C LEU A 16 24.54 -18.09 6.50
N ASN A 17 24.28 -18.82 7.61
CA ASN A 17 25.26 -19.02 8.67
C ASN A 17 26.47 -19.89 8.26
N LEU A 18 26.30 -20.71 7.24
CA LEU A 18 27.38 -21.56 6.71
C LEU A 18 28.14 -20.93 5.53
N ASP A 19 27.70 -19.76 5.03
CA ASP A 19 28.44 -19.00 4.01
C ASP A 19 29.51 -18.10 4.69
N ASP A 20 30.74 -18.56 4.76
CA ASP A 20 31.87 -17.83 5.35
C ASP A 20 32.12 -16.44 4.70
N SER A 21 31.54 -16.18 3.54
CA SER A 21 31.69 -14.92 2.83
C SER A 21 30.68 -13.84 3.26
N ILE A 22 29.66 -14.17 4.10
CA ILE A 22 28.61 -13.25 4.55
C ILE A 22 28.78 -12.95 6.04
N PHE A 23 28.84 -11.67 6.41
CA PHE A 23 29.00 -11.28 7.81
C PHE A 23 28.34 -9.93 8.09
N GLY A 24 27.54 -9.83 9.18
CA GLY A 24 26.78 -8.61 9.39
C GLY A 24 26.32 -8.32 10.80
N SER A 25 25.66 -7.17 10.95
CA SER A 25 25.09 -6.69 12.20
C SER A 25 23.57 -6.61 12.12
N PHE A 26 22.93 -6.71 13.28
CA PHE A 26 21.48 -6.61 13.46
C PHE A 26 21.18 -5.52 14.49
N ALA A 27 20.25 -4.60 14.15
CA ALA A 27 19.72 -3.62 15.09
C ALA A 27 18.18 -3.60 14.98
N GLU A 28 17.52 -4.21 15.95
CA GLU A 28 16.08 -4.44 15.92
C GLU A 28 15.39 -3.71 17.07
N ILE A 29 14.40 -2.85 16.76
CA ILE A 29 13.67 -2.05 17.75
C ILE A 29 12.16 -2.25 17.60
N GLY A 30 11.50 -2.68 18.65
CA GLY A 30 10.05 -2.64 18.80
C GLY A 30 9.32 -3.98 18.61
N ALA A 31 9.83 -4.89 17.77
CA ALA A 31 9.24 -6.22 17.57
C ALA A 31 10.14 -7.36 18.06
N GLY A 32 10.90 -7.12 19.13
CA GLY A 32 11.88 -8.09 19.62
C GLY A 32 13.20 -8.04 18.86
N GLN A 33 13.93 -9.15 18.88
CA GLN A 33 15.13 -9.40 18.09
C GLN A 33 14.96 -10.72 17.32
N GLU A 34 13.89 -10.83 16.57
CA GLU A 34 13.44 -12.10 16.02
C GLU A 34 14.28 -12.51 14.79
N VAL A 35 14.80 -11.57 14.03
CA VAL A 35 15.70 -11.88 12.90
C VAL A 35 17.04 -12.41 13.43
N ALA A 36 17.67 -11.67 14.34
CA ALA A 36 18.90 -12.13 14.99
C ALA A 36 18.70 -13.45 15.73
N ARG A 37 17.53 -13.64 16.37
CA ARG A 37 17.18 -14.89 17.05
C ARG A 37 17.21 -16.09 16.11
N TRP A 38 16.72 -15.97 14.86
CA TRP A 38 16.81 -17.04 13.88
C TRP A 38 18.28 -17.42 13.62
N PHE A 39 19.16 -16.46 13.38
CA PHE A 39 20.58 -16.71 13.16
C PHE A 39 21.25 -17.37 14.36
N LEU A 40 20.97 -16.90 15.58
CA LEU A 40 21.54 -17.46 16.82
C LEU A 40 21.00 -18.85 17.14
N ARG A 41 19.74 -19.15 16.75
CA ARG A 41 19.04 -20.39 17.11
C ARG A 41 19.46 -21.60 16.24
N VAL A 42 19.69 -21.40 14.95
CA VAL A 42 19.93 -22.51 14.02
C VAL A 42 21.36 -23.06 14.06
N GLY A 43 22.29 -22.37 14.73
CA GLY A 43 23.70 -22.72 14.78
C GLY A 43 24.54 -22.05 13.69
N GLY A 44 25.86 -22.06 13.83
CA GLY A 44 26.78 -21.41 12.88
C GLY A 44 26.86 -19.89 12.99
N ALA A 45 26.14 -19.25 13.89
CA ALA A 45 26.03 -17.78 14.01
C ALA A 45 27.37 -17.05 14.14
N SER A 46 28.39 -17.66 14.71
CA SER A 46 29.76 -17.08 14.79
C SER A 46 30.39 -16.81 13.43
N GLY A 47 29.91 -17.48 12.37
CA GLY A 47 30.35 -17.27 10.99
C GLY A 47 29.65 -16.04 10.33
N THR A 48 28.53 -15.56 10.87
CA THR A 48 27.67 -14.58 10.20
C THR A 48 27.35 -13.36 11.05
N VAL A 49 27.21 -13.50 12.39
CA VAL A 49 26.75 -12.44 13.28
C VAL A 49 27.92 -11.71 13.92
N ALA A 50 28.12 -10.44 13.55
CA ALA A 50 29.07 -9.55 14.18
C ALA A 50 28.54 -8.97 15.50
N LYS A 51 27.31 -8.51 15.47
CA LYS A 51 26.65 -7.81 16.59
C LYS A 51 25.15 -7.92 16.44
N THR A 52 24.45 -8.01 17.55
CA THR A 52 23.00 -7.78 17.63
C THR A 52 22.70 -6.78 18.75
N ILE A 53 21.82 -5.82 18.51
CA ILE A 53 21.46 -4.77 19.48
C ILE A 53 19.97 -4.43 19.39
N SER A 54 19.37 -4.11 20.54
CA SER A 54 18.03 -3.50 20.63
C SER A 54 18.09 -2.28 21.55
N ALA A 55 18.08 -1.10 20.97
CA ALA A 55 18.00 0.17 21.71
C ALA A 55 16.53 0.53 21.96
N TYR A 56 15.87 -0.21 22.85
CA TYR A 56 14.43 -0.11 23.08
C TYR A 56 14.03 1.16 23.84
N ASP A 57 14.86 1.61 24.78
CA ASP A 57 14.66 2.86 25.49
C ASP A 57 14.93 4.06 24.57
N LYS A 58 14.09 5.10 24.75
CA LYS A 58 14.14 6.32 23.94
C LYS A 58 15.48 7.04 24.06
N GLU A 59 16.01 7.23 25.26
CA GLU A 59 17.25 7.96 25.49
C GLU A 59 18.44 7.18 24.97
N VAL A 60 18.44 5.86 25.13
CA VAL A 60 19.44 4.96 24.58
C VAL A 60 19.41 5.03 23.03
N SER A 61 18.23 4.97 22.45
CA SER A 61 18.07 5.05 20.99
C SER A 61 18.52 6.42 20.44
N ASP A 62 18.21 7.52 21.14
CA ASP A 62 18.63 8.86 20.76
C ASP A 62 20.16 9.05 20.90
N HIS A 63 20.76 8.42 21.89
CA HIS A 63 22.21 8.46 22.04
C HIS A 63 22.94 7.73 20.92
N LEU A 64 22.40 6.61 20.46
CA LEU A 64 23.03 5.81 19.39
C LEU A 64 22.77 6.35 17.99
N TYR A 65 21.55 6.79 17.72
CA TYR A 65 21.08 7.09 16.37
C TYR A 65 20.64 8.53 16.17
N GLY A 66 20.89 9.39 17.16
CA GLY A 66 20.48 10.81 17.13
C GLY A 66 19.04 11.03 17.54
N ILE A 67 18.73 12.28 17.92
CA ILE A 67 17.39 12.70 18.35
C ILE A 67 16.45 12.69 17.15
N GLY A 68 15.34 11.98 17.27
CA GLY A 68 14.33 11.88 16.22
C GLY A 68 12.94 12.37 16.69
N THR A 69 12.15 12.90 15.75
CA THR A 69 10.76 13.31 16.03
C THR A 69 9.80 12.12 16.09
N ARG A 70 10.11 11.04 15.34
CA ARG A 70 9.36 9.80 15.27
C ARG A 70 10.32 8.62 15.32
N TYR A 71 10.07 7.66 16.20
CA TYR A 71 10.92 6.48 16.38
C TYR A 71 10.60 5.38 15.35
N VAL A 72 9.34 5.23 14.96
CA VAL A 72 8.92 4.38 13.86
C VAL A 72 8.77 5.24 12.61
N SER A 73 9.85 5.38 11.86
CA SER A 73 9.90 6.21 10.65
C SER A 73 11.07 5.82 9.74
N LYS A 74 10.95 6.11 8.44
CA LYS A 74 12.03 5.91 7.48
C LYS A 74 13.31 6.66 7.88
N ALA A 75 13.17 7.89 8.39
CA ALA A 75 14.32 8.68 8.83
C ALA A 75 15.09 8.03 10.00
N ARG A 76 14.37 7.43 10.96
CA ARG A 76 15.01 6.67 12.05
C ARG A 76 15.69 5.42 11.51
N LEU A 77 15.03 4.67 10.64
CA LEU A 77 15.62 3.49 9.99
C LEU A 77 16.92 3.85 9.27
N GLN A 78 16.93 4.94 8.51
CA GLN A 78 18.10 5.39 7.76
C GLN A 78 19.27 5.75 8.70
N ALA A 79 18.99 6.47 9.79
CA ALA A 79 19.99 6.79 10.80
C ALA A 79 20.58 5.54 11.46
N MET A 80 19.77 4.51 11.69
CA MET A 80 20.20 3.21 12.20
C MET A 80 21.10 2.50 11.16
N LEU A 81 20.67 2.41 9.90
CA LEU A 81 21.47 1.82 8.81
C LEU A 81 22.83 2.50 8.66
N ASP A 82 22.85 3.82 8.66
CA ASP A 82 24.08 4.61 8.52
C ASP A 82 25.05 4.34 9.68
N THR A 83 24.54 4.36 10.90
CA THR A 83 25.35 4.14 12.10
C THR A 83 25.89 2.72 12.15
N GLU A 84 25.03 1.72 11.98
CA GLU A 84 25.41 0.31 12.05
C GLU A 84 26.40 -0.07 10.95
N TRP A 85 26.19 0.44 9.73
CA TRP A 85 27.08 0.22 8.60
C TRP A 85 28.46 0.81 8.81
N VAL A 86 28.54 2.06 9.26
CA VAL A 86 29.82 2.73 9.53
C VAL A 86 30.58 2.04 10.65
N GLN A 87 29.92 1.64 11.73
CA GLN A 87 30.54 0.92 12.82
C GLN A 87 31.04 -0.45 12.40
N LEU A 88 30.26 -1.23 11.66
CA LEU A 88 30.62 -2.55 11.16
C LEU A 88 31.88 -2.49 10.28
N LEU A 89 31.89 -1.60 9.29
CA LEU A 89 33.04 -1.44 8.40
C LEU A 89 34.26 -0.86 9.13
N GLY A 90 34.07 0.10 10.03
CA GLY A 90 35.14 0.69 10.81
C GLY A 90 35.90 -0.34 11.67
N GLN A 91 35.17 -1.32 12.19
CA GLN A 91 35.78 -2.38 13.02
C GLN A 91 36.38 -3.54 12.23
N LEU A 92 35.76 -3.96 11.11
CA LEU A 92 36.05 -5.26 10.50
C LEU A 92 36.57 -5.19 9.07
N ARG A 93 36.46 -4.05 8.36
CA ARG A 93 36.90 -3.93 6.97
C ARG A 93 38.39 -4.24 6.79
N ALA A 94 39.24 -3.80 7.73
CA ALA A 94 40.69 -4.03 7.63
C ALA A 94 41.08 -5.50 7.80
N SER A 95 40.35 -6.23 8.65
CA SER A 95 40.67 -7.64 8.97
C SER A 95 39.95 -8.64 8.08
N ARG A 96 38.72 -8.35 7.64
CA ARG A 96 37.83 -9.30 6.92
C ARG A 96 37.45 -8.83 5.51
N GLY A 97 37.53 -7.53 5.21
CA GLY A 97 36.89 -6.92 4.04
C GLY A 97 37.29 -7.51 2.70
N ALA A 98 38.51 -8.06 2.59
CA ALA A 98 39.01 -8.64 1.34
C ALA A 98 38.21 -9.87 0.86
N ASN A 99 37.61 -10.63 1.80
CA ASN A 99 36.88 -11.88 1.51
C ASN A 99 35.45 -11.89 2.00
N THR A 100 34.93 -10.76 2.53
CA THR A 100 33.64 -10.72 3.21
C THR A 100 32.71 -9.73 2.52
N LYS A 101 31.49 -10.17 2.26
CA LYS A 101 30.32 -9.38 1.88
C LYS A 101 29.63 -8.95 3.18
N PHE A 102 29.77 -7.70 3.56
CA PHE A 102 29.13 -7.19 4.77
C PHE A 102 27.66 -6.87 4.54
N PHE A 103 26.86 -7.00 5.63
CA PHE A 103 25.50 -6.50 5.68
C PHE A 103 25.17 -5.86 7.04
N SER A 104 24.22 -4.94 7.05
CA SER A 104 23.55 -4.43 8.24
C SER A 104 22.04 -4.56 8.04
N PHE A 105 21.41 -5.35 8.88
CA PHE A 105 19.95 -5.46 8.96
C PHE A 105 19.46 -4.59 10.10
N VAL A 106 18.46 -3.74 9.83
CA VAL A 106 17.85 -2.90 10.85
C VAL A 106 16.33 -2.90 10.71
N ASP A 107 15.63 -2.79 11.83
CA ASP A 107 14.22 -2.49 11.84
C ASP A 107 13.83 -1.52 12.96
N THR A 108 12.72 -0.82 12.73
CA THR A 108 12.04 -0.03 13.73
C THR A 108 10.54 -0.21 13.56
N VAL A 109 9.92 -0.93 14.48
CA VAL A 109 8.57 -1.46 14.34
C VAL A 109 7.71 -1.12 15.55
N SER A 110 6.46 -0.76 15.31
CA SER A 110 5.41 -0.66 16.31
C SER A 110 4.57 -1.94 16.26
N ALA A 111 4.92 -2.93 17.07
CA ALA A 111 4.11 -4.13 17.24
C ALA A 111 2.90 -3.85 18.14
N ARG A 112 1.96 -4.81 18.23
CA ARG A 112 0.71 -4.68 19.00
C ARG A 112 1.01 -4.40 20.47
N ASN A 113 0.48 -3.29 20.98
CA ASN A 113 0.58 -2.93 22.38
C ASN A 113 -0.41 -3.77 23.25
N TYR A 114 -0.27 -3.71 24.56
CA TYR A 114 -1.13 -4.45 25.48
C TYR A 114 -2.63 -4.16 25.29
N ALA A 115 -3.00 -2.92 24.98
CA ALA A 115 -4.38 -2.52 24.77
C ALA A 115 -4.90 -2.88 23.36
N GLY A 116 -4.01 -3.24 22.42
CA GLY A 116 -4.36 -3.56 21.03
C GLY A 116 -4.95 -2.41 20.24
N THR A 117 -4.59 -1.18 20.58
CA THR A 117 -5.19 0.04 20.01
C THR A 117 -4.24 0.84 19.09
N ASN A 118 -2.96 0.43 19.02
CA ASN A 118 -1.98 1.11 18.17
C ASN A 118 -1.99 0.60 16.73
N ASP A 119 -1.49 1.43 15.83
CA ASP A 119 -1.18 1.00 14.48
C ASP A 119 0.08 0.13 14.51
N CYS A 120 -0.04 -1.09 13.98
CA CYS A 120 1.04 -2.06 13.94
C CYS A 120 1.73 -1.98 12.58
N HIS A 121 2.80 -1.22 12.52
CA HIS A 121 3.57 -1.00 11.29
C HIS A 121 5.04 -0.71 11.61
N GLY A 122 5.87 -0.71 10.60
CA GLY A 122 7.27 -0.36 10.78
C GLY A 122 8.05 -0.24 9.49
N TRP A 123 9.32 0.01 9.68
CA TRP A 123 10.31 0.08 8.62
C TRP A 123 11.38 -0.96 8.84
N VAL A 124 11.72 -1.68 7.78
CA VAL A 124 12.77 -2.70 7.75
C VAL A 124 13.78 -2.33 6.68
N GLY A 125 15.05 -2.44 6.97
CA GLY A 125 16.11 -2.07 6.06
C GLY A 125 17.27 -3.07 6.06
N LEU A 126 17.84 -3.27 4.87
CA LEU A 126 19.02 -4.07 4.65
C LEU A 126 20.01 -3.29 3.78
N ARG A 127 21.22 -3.05 4.31
CA ARG A 127 22.35 -2.54 3.52
C ARG A 127 23.38 -3.63 3.40
N PHE A 128 23.87 -3.91 2.17
CA PHE A 128 24.70 -5.07 1.92
C PHE A 128 25.62 -4.91 0.72
N GLN A 129 26.69 -5.69 0.69
CA GLN A 129 27.62 -5.80 -0.44
C GLN A 129 27.38 -7.09 -1.20
N ARG A 130 27.38 -7.04 -2.53
CA ARG A 130 27.31 -8.24 -3.39
C ARG A 130 28.68 -8.87 -3.63
N VAL A 131 29.73 -8.07 -3.56
CA VAL A 131 31.11 -8.51 -3.67
C VAL A 131 31.94 -7.87 -2.56
N PRO A 132 32.98 -8.54 -2.06
CA PRO A 132 33.89 -7.97 -1.07
C PRO A 132 34.46 -6.62 -1.54
N LEU A 133 34.49 -5.64 -0.63
CA LEU A 133 34.92 -4.27 -0.88
C LEU A 133 34.05 -3.48 -1.87
N GLY A 134 32.99 -4.07 -2.40
CA GLY A 134 32.08 -3.43 -3.36
C GLY A 134 31.26 -2.29 -2.74
N ALA A 135 30.66 -1.47 -3.61
CA ALA A 135 29.70 -0.47 -3.20
C ALA A 135 28.48 -1.15 -2.52
N PRO A 136 27.90 -0.53 -1.48
CA PRO A 136 26.73 -1.06 -0.83
C PRO A 136 25.47 -0.90 -1.72
N ASN A 137 24.55 -1.83 -1.52
CA ASN A 137 23.18 -1.76 -2.01
C ASN A 137 22.26 -1.66 -0.80
N GLU A 138 21.07 -1.11 -0.99
CA GLU A 138 20.13 -0.89 0.09
C GLU A 138 18.71 -1.25 -0.33
N ILE A 139 17.99 -1.91 0.55
CA ILE A 139 16.57 -2.23 0.43
C ILE A 139 15.88 -1.69 1.66
N ILE A 140 14.82 -0.90 1.47
CA ILE A 140 13.98 -0.35 2.54
C ILE A 140 12.54 -0.76 2.28
N LEU A 141 11.90 -1.34 3.30
CA LEU A 141 10.51 -1.77 3.27
C LEU A 141 9.70 -1.00 4.31
N HIS A 142 8.50 -0.57 3.96
CA HIS A 142 7.46 -0.27 4.94
C HIS A 142 6.52 -1.46 5.06
N VAL A 143 6.25 -1.89 6.29
CA VAL A 143 5.46 -3.08 6.60
C VAL A 143 4.29 -2.74 7.50
N ASN A 144 3.12 -3.32 7.21
CA ASN A 144 1.96 -3.31 8.08
C ASN A 144 1.81 -4.72 8.67
N LEU A 145 1.84 -4.84 10.01
CA LEU A 145 1.72 -6.11 10.71
C LEU A 145 0.24 -6.42 10.98
N ARG A 146 -0.22 -7.57 10.53
CA ARG A 146 -1.65 -7.92 10.48
C ARG A 146 -2.05 -9.06 11.40
N ASP A 147 -1.08 -9.82 11.91
CA ASP A 147 -1.34 -10.84 12.93
C ASP A 147 -2.01 -10.21 14.16
N LEU A 148 -2.98 -10.94 14.74
CA LEU A 148 -3.79 -10.44 15.85
C LEU A 148 -3.07 -10.50 17.20
N SER A 149 -1.98 -11.26 17.32
CA SER A 149 -1.16 -11.35 18.52
C SER A 149 0.20 -10.68 18.33
N ASN A 150 0.77 -10.21 19.44
CA ASN A 150 2.12 -9.63 19.42
C ASN A 150 3.17 -10.67 19.02
N GLU A 151 3.05 -11.90 19.51
CA GLU A 151 3.94 -13.01 19.17
C GLU A 151 3.91 -13.34 17.69
N GLY A 152 2.70 -13.41 17.07
CA GLY A 152 2.55 -13.62 15.63
C GLY A 152 3.19 -12.51 14.81
N GLN A 153 3.07 -11.25 15.24
CA GLN A 153 3.71 -10.12 14.59
C GLN A 153 5.24 -10.19 14.69
N GLN A 154 5.78 -10.53 15.84
CA GLN A 154 7.22 -10.72 16.03
C GLN A 154 7.74 -11.85 15.15
N GLU A 155 7.08 -13.01 15.15
CA GLU A 155 7.44 -14.13 14.30
C GLU A 155 7.44 -13.74 12.82
N ALA A 156 6.42 -13.00 12.36
CA ALA A 156 6.31 -12.55 10.98
C ALA A 156 7.48 -11.61 10.58
N VAL A 157 7.90 -10.70 11.47
CA VAL A 157 9.09 -9.85 11.26
C VAL A 157 10.35 -10.70 11.18
N GLY A 158 10.48 -11.71 12.05
CA GLY A 158 11.61 -12.64 12.04
C GLY A 158 11.74 -13.39 10.71
N ILE A 159 10.62 -13.94 10.19
CA ILE A 159 10.58 -14.65 8.91
C ILE A 159 10.90 -13.68 7.77
N LEU A 160 10.27 -12.49 7.76
CA LEU A 160 10.50 -11.47 6.74
C LEU A 160 11.98 -11.04 6.65
N GLY A 161 12.61 -10.79 7.80
CA GLY A 161 14.02 -10.37 7.84
C GLY A 161 14.98 -11.45 7.33
N VAL A 162 14.74 -12.72 7.69
CA VAL A 162 15.52 -13.84 7.14
C VAL A 162 15.34 -13.94 5.64
N ASN A 163 14.08 -13.90 5.16
CA ASN A 163 13.78 -13.96 3.73
C ASN A 163 14.41 -12.80 2.96
N LEU A 164 14.40 -11.58 3.52
CA LEU A 164 14.99 -10.40 2.91
C LEU A 164 16.52 -10.56 2.76
N ILE A 165 17.20 -11.06 3.80
CA ILE A 165 18.66 -11.28 3.76
C ILE A 165 18.98 -12.40 2.76
N ASP A 166 18.25 -13.51 2.80
CA ASP A 166 18.43 -14.62 1.88
C ASP A 166 18.19 -14.21 0.42
N ALA A 167 17.10 -13.50 0.15
CA ALA A 167 16.79 -13.00 -1.19
C ALA A 167 17.88 -12.06 -1.71
N ALA A 168 18.45 -11.19 -0.87
CA ALA A 168 19.50 -10.26 -1.25
C ALA A 168 20.82 -10.97 -1.64
N PHE A 169 21.13 -12.09 -1.01
CA PHE A 169 22.38 -12.82 -1.28
C PHE A 169 22.21 -13.99 -2.26
N HIS A 170 21.11 -14.71 -2.23
CA HIS A 170 20.95 -15.98 -2.96
C HIS A 170 19.90 -15.92 -4.06
N ALA A 171 18.86 -15.08 -3.95
CA ALA A 171 17.70 -15.12 -4.83
C ALA A 171 17.23 -13.73 -5.31
N LEU A 172 18.19 -12.90 -5.75
CA LEU A 172 17.85 -11.53 -6.18
C LEU A 172 16.99 -11.53 -7.45
N GLY A 173 17.38 -12.24 -8.49
CA GLY A 173 16.63 -12.46 -9.72
C GLY A 173 15.94 -11.22 -10.33
N THR A 174 14.71 -11.41 -10.85
CA THR A 174 13.83 -10.33 -11.25
C THR A 174 13.11 -9.72 -10.03
N PRO A 175 12.50 -8.53 -10.15
CA PRO A 175 11.70 -7.95 -9.07
C PRO A 175 10.61 -8.91 -8.56
N GLU A 176 9.93 -9.65 -9.45
CA GLU A 176 8.89 -10.60 -9.07
C GLU A 176 9.45 -11.81 -8.32
N GLU A 177 10.59 -12.35 -8.77
CA GLU A 177 11.27 -13.45 -8.08
C GLU A 177 11.77 -13.01 -6.70
N PHE A 178 12.34 -11.82 -6.62
CA PHE A 178 12.76 -11.22 -5.34
C PHE A 178 11.58 -11.09 -4.38
N LEU A 179 10.46 -10.51 -4.82
CA LEU A 179 9.26 -10.35 -3.99
C LEU A 179 8.70 -11.70 -3.55
N ALA A 180 8.66 -12.70 -4.44
CA ALA A 180 8.20 -14.04 -4.09
C ALA A 180 9.06 -14.68 -2.98
N ASN A 181 10.39 -14.49 -3.03
CA ASN A 181 11.30 -14.98 -2.00
C ASN A 181 11.16 -14.23 -0.67
N VAL A 182 10.98 -12.91 -0.70
CA VAL A 182 10.77 -12.09 0.50
C VAL A 182 9.49 -12.47 1.23
N PHE A 183 8.44 -12.87 0.49
CA PHE A 183 7.15 -13.28 1.04
C PHE A 183 6.99 -14.78 1.28
N GLU A 184 8.03 -15.57 1.10
CA GLU A 184 7.93 -17.02 1.35
C GLU A 184 7.53 -17.29 2.81
N ASP A 185 6.59 -18.21 3.01
CA ASP A 185 5.96 -18.54 4.31
C ASP A 185 5.23 -17.37 5.01
N LEU A 186 5.03 -16.27 4.30
CA LEU A 186 4.23 -15.14 4.71
C LEU A 186 3.02 -14.97 3.77
N GLY A 187 1.98 -14.39 4.28
CA GLY A 187 0.80 -14.04 3.48
C GLY A 187 0.29 -12.66 3.87
N LEU A 188 -0.53 -12.07 3.01
CA LEU A 188 -1.12 -10.76 3.23
C LEU A 188 -1.92 -10.66 4.55
N GLN A 189 -2.38 -11.77 5.09
CA GLN A 189 -3.03 -11.86 6.41
C GLN A 189 -2.07 -11.66 7.57
N ARG A 190 -0.75 -11.86 7.37
CA ARG A 190 0.29 -11.68 8.40
C ARG A 190 1.06 -10.36 8.24
N VAL A 191 1.52 -10.08 7.00
CA VAL A 191 2.32 -8.90 6.66
C VAL A 191 1.85 -8.33 5.32
N GLU A 192 1.77 -7.01 5.23
CA GLU A 192 1.61 -6.26 3.99
C GLU A 192 2.81 -5.36 3.80
N ILE A 193 3.40 -5.35 2.60
CA ILE A 193 4.42 -4.38 2.21
C ILE A 193 3.79 -3.39 1.24
N ASP A 194 3.60 -2.14 1.65
CA ASP A 194 2.96 -1.10 0.86
C ASP A 194 3.94 -0.04 0.32
N CYS A 195 5.22 -0.15 0.68
CA CYS A 195 6.30 0.65 0.11
C CYS A 195 7.60 -0.16 0.12
N LEU A 196 8.31 -0.15 -1.02
CA LEU A 196 9.61 -0.80 -1.18
C LEU A 196 10.52 0.08 -2.01
N GLU A 197 11.71 0.36 -1.50
CA GLU A 197 12.74 1.13 -2.18
C GLU A 197 14.02 0.31 -2.27
N CYS A 198 14.59 0.28 -3.46
CA CYS A 198 15.87 -0.35 -3.74
C CYS A 198 16.84 0.69 -4.30
N SER A 199 18.08 0.67 -3.84
CA SER A 199 19.13 1.57 -4.35
C SER A 199 20.51 0.90 -4.34
N GLY A 200 21.40 1.38 -5.18
CA GLY A 200 22.73 0.84 -5.35
C GLY A 200 22.91 0.09 -6.68
N PRO A 201 24.16 -0.23 -7.04
CA PRO A 201 24.51 -0.65 -8.40
C PRO A 201 23.75 -1.85 -8.97
N ILE A 202 23.30 -2.77 -8.11
CA ILE A 202 22.57 -3.97 -8.59
C ILE A 202 21.10 -3.68 -8.93
N PHE A 203 20.59 -2.52 -8.54
CA PHE A 203 19.19 -2.10 -8.71
C PHE A 203 19.03 -1.01 -9.79
N ASP A 204 20.10 -0.65 -10.52
CA ASP A 204 20.05 0.45 -11.51
C ASP A 204 19.02 0.22 -12.62
N GLU A 205 18.68 -1.03 -12.93
CA GLU A 205 17.67 -1.40 -13.93
C GLU A 205 16.27 -1.58 -13.36
N TRP A 206 16.08 -1.46 -12.04
CA TRP A 206 14.79 -1.67 -11.39
C TRP A 206 13.95 -0.39 -11.36
N ASP A 207 12.73 -0.44 -11.93
CA ASP A 207 11.76 0.68 -11.84
C ASP A 207 10.95 0.55 -10.53
N GLY A 208 11.10 1.52 -9.64
CA GLY A 208 10.38 1.54 -8.37
C GLY A 208 8.86 1.52 -8.52
N ASN A 209 8.32 2.12 -9.57
CA ASN A 209 6.89 2.05 -9.85
C ASN A 209 6.46 0.63 -10.28
N GLU A 210 7.30 -0.07 -11.05
CA GLU A 210 7.04 -1.46 -11.44
C GLU A 210 7.05 -2.38 -10.23
N ILE A 211 8.00 -2.20 -9.31
CA ILE A 211 8.06 -2.93 -8.03
C ILE A 211 6.77 -2.70 -7.22
N HIS A 212 6.32 -1.43 -7.09
CA HIS A 212 5.11 -1.13 -6.33
C HIS A 212 3.84 -1.73 -6.96
N ALA A 213 3.72 -1.68 -8.28
CA ALA A 213 2.61 -2.34 -8.96
C ALA A 213 2.67 -3.87 -8.78
N SER A 214 3.87 -4.47 -8.80
CA SER A 214 4.09 -5.89 -8.56
C SER A 214 3.74 -6.32 -7.13
N LEU A 215 3.88 -5.43 -6.12
CA LEU A 215 3.40 -5.70 -4.76
C LEU A 215 1.90 -5.99 -4.73
N VAL A 216 1.10 -5.22 -5.47
CA VAL A 216 -0.35 -5.42 -5.55
C VAL A 216 -0.70 -6.63 -6.42
N ALA A 217 -0.03 -6.78 -7.58
CA ALA A 217 -0.26 -7.87 -8.51
C ALA A 217 0.08 -9.24 -7.91
N GLY A 218 1.20 -9.32 -7.18
CA GLY A 218 1.63 -10.53 -6.47
C GLY A 218 0.83 -10.83 -5.19
N GLY A 219 -0.03 -9.91 -4.75
CA GLY A 219 -0.84 -10.08 -3.55
C GLY A 219 -0.07 -9.84 -2.25
N TYR A 220 0.98 -9.03 -2.29
CA TYR A 220 1.83 -8.63 -1.17
C TYR A 220 1.36 -7.33 -0.51
N ALA A 221 0.51 -6.56 -1.23
CA ALA A 221 -0.19 -5.40 -0.72
C ALA A 221 -1.67 -5.40 -1.14
N GLU A 222 -2.55 -4.84 -0.31
CA GLU A 222 -3.95 -4.56 -0.70
C GLU A 222 -4.03 -3.34 -1.61
N ALA A 223 -3.18 -2.35 -1.36
CA ALA A 223 -3.04 -1.19 -2.21
C ALA A 223 -1.66 -0.53 -2.03
N VAL A 224 -1.23 0.19 -3.06
CA VAL A 224 -0.04 1.06 -3.04
C VAL A 224 -0.41 2.43 -3.56
N VAL A 225 0.42 3.43 -3.21
CA VAL A 225 0.21 4.82 -3.63
C VAL A 225 1.31 5.26 -4.58
N PHE A 226 0.92 5.92 -5.65
CA PHE A 226 1.80 6.62 -6.59
C PHE A 226 1.51 8.12 -6.47
N PRO A 227 2.25 8.88 -5.65
CA PRO A 227 2.07 10.31 -5.54
C PRO A 227 2.39 11.05 -6.84
N ALA A 228 1.84 12.24 -6.99
CA ALA A 228 2.04 13.05 -8.19
C ALA A 228 3.50 13.49 -8.42
N ASP A 229 4.29 13.57 -7.36
CA ASP A 229 5.71 13.96 -7.37
C ASP A 229 6.68 12.79 -7.54
N ASN A 230 6.17 11.58 -7.79
CA ASN A 230 6.95 10.33 -7.89
C ASN A 230 7.76 9.95 -6.63
N GLN A 231 7.52 10.57 -5.49
CA GLN A 231 8.14 10.14 -4.24
C GLN A 231 7.35 8.98 -3.66
N LEU A 232 7.95 7.80 -3.62
CA LEU A 232 7.30 6.62 -3.06
C LEU A 232 7.09 6.82 -1.56
N VAL A 233 5.84 6.71 -1.13
CA VAL A 233 5.44 6.86 0.28
C VAL A 233 4.41 5.80 0.64
N PRO A 234 4.42 5.27 1.87
CA PRO A 234 3.40 4.34 2.31
C PRO A 234 2.05 5.04 2.52
N ALA A 235 0.97 4.27 2.42
CA ALA A 235 -0.39 4.79 2.54
C ALA A 235 -0.64 5.50 3.88
N ASN A 236 -0.08 4.99 4.98
CA ASN A 236 -0.24 5.57 6.32
C ASN A 236 0.36 6.99 6.43
N GLU A 237 1.41 7.31 5.69
CA GLU A 237 1.99 8.66 5.71
C GLU A 237 1.20 9.65 4.84
N LEU A 238 0.79 9.19 3.65
CA LEU A 238 0.06 10.05 2.71
C LEU A 238 -1.37 10.34 3.18
N LEU A 239 -2.08 9.33 3.69
CA LEU A 239 -3.51 9.42 4.01
C LEU A 239 -3.78 9.92 5.44
N TYR A 240 -2.78 9.90 6.33
CA TYR A 240 -2.97 10.19 7.75
C TYR A 240 -3.58 11.57 8.00
N LYS A 241 -4.76 11.56 8.63
CA LYS A 241 -5.54 12.77 8.97
C LYS A 241 -5.84 13.65 7.75
N ARG A 242 -6.04 13.08 6.55
CA ARG A 242 -6.49 13.83 5.38
C ARG A 242 -7.95 13.53 5.06
N ALA A 243 -8.67 14.55 4.62
CA ALA A 243 -9.94 14.36 3.94
C ALA A 243 -9.67 13.88 2.50
N LEU A 244 -10.39 12.86 2.04
CA LEU A 244 -10.09 12.19 0.78
C LEU A 244 -11.22 12.39 -0.23
N VAL A 245 -10.86 12.68 -1.47
CA VAL A 245 -11.74 12.55 -2.63
C VAL A 245 -11.14 11.49 -3.55
N MET A 246 -11.85 10.39 -3.71
CA MET A 246 -11.39 9.20 -4.41
C MET A 246 -12.23 8.93 -5.65
N ALA A 247 -11.61 8.86 -6.81
CA ALA A 247 -12.26 8.57 -8.09
C ALA A 247 -11.86 7.16 -8.57
N PRO A 248 -12.68 6.13 -8.32
CA PRO A 248 -12.44 4.78 -8.83
C PRO A 248 -12.85 4.64 -10.29
N GLY A 249 -11.97 4.04 -11.10
CA GLY A 249 -12.25 3.82 -12.52
C GLY A 249 -11.16 3.03 -13.25
N GLY A 250 -11.41 2.66 -14.50
CA GLY A 250 -10.44 2.00 -15.38
C GLY A 250 -9.50 2.96 -16.11
N PHE A 251 -9.88 4.21 -16.27
CA PHE A 251 -9.12 5.34 -16.85
C PHE A 251 -8.26 5.03 -18.09
N ASP A 252 -8.77 4.23 -19.03
CA ASP A 252 -8.13 4.05 -20.34
C ASP A 252 -7.88 5.40 -21.04
N ARG A 253 -8.71 6.40 -20.72
CA ARG A 253 -8.53 7.80 -21.03
C ARG A 253 -8.98 8.66 -19.88
N VAL A 254 -8.06 9.36 -19.25
CA VAL A 254 -8.40 10.42 -18.28
C VAL A 254 -8.93 11.61 -19.08
N SER A 255 -10.23 11.80 -19.03
CA SER A 255 -10.83 13.02 -19.59
C SER A 255 -10.70 14.18 -18.60
N GLN A 256 -10.67 15.40 -19.12
CA GLN A 256 -10.72 16.63 -18.31
C GLN A 256 -11.93 16.62 -17.36
N LEU A 257 -12.99 15.89 -17.71
CA LEU A 257 -14.17 15.71 -16.88
C LEU A 257 -13.81 15.03 -15.55
N HIS A 258 -13.11 13.88 -15.56
CA HIS A 258 -12.72 13.16 -14.33
C HIS A 258 -11.84 14.03 -13.42
N ALA A 259 -10.90 14.76 -14.00
CA ALA A 259 -10.04 15.69 -13.27
C ALA A 259 -10.83 16.82 -12.60
N ASN A 260 -11.78 17.40 -13.34
CA ASN A 260 -12.67 18.43 -12.81
C ASN A 260 -13.54 17.90 -11.68
N LEU A 261 -14.07 16.68 -11.79
CA LEU A 261 -14.91 16.07 -10.76
C LEU A 261 -14.18 15.95 -9.42
N VAL A 262 -12.95 15.43 -9.43
CA VAL A 262 -12.13 15.31 -8.21
C VAL A 262 -11.84 16.68 -7.63
N ARG A 263 -11.42 17.64 -8.47
CA ARG A 263 -11.11 19.00 -8.02
C ARG A 263 -12.33 19.72 -7.45
N ASP A 264 -13.45 19.65 -8.14
CA ASP A 264 -14.67 20.38 -7.76
C ASP A 264 -15.26 19.78 -6.47
N THR A 265 -15.22 18.45 -6.31
CA THR A 265 -15.60 17.81 -5.04
C THR A 265 -14.67 18.18 -3.89
N LEU A 266 -13.35 18.27 -4.13
CA LEU A 266 -12.40 18.77 -3.12
C LEU A 266 -12.72 20.20 -2.69
N ALA A 267 -13.10 21.06 -3.64
CA ALA A 267 -13.46 22.45 -3.36
C ALA A 267 -14.79 22.60 -2.58
N LEU A 268 -15.62 21.58 -2.59
CA LEU A 268 -16.89 21.56 -1.84
C LEU A 268 -16.75 21.01 -0.42
N LEU A 269 -15.58 20.47 -0.06
CA LEU A 269 -15.34 20.02 1.31
C LEU A 269 -15.39 21.22 2.28
N PRO A 270 -16.10 21.10 3.42
CA PRO A 270 -16.19 22.18 4.40
C PRO A 270 -14.81 22.65 4.89
N ASN A 271 -14.62 23.95 5.00
CA ASN A 271 -13.36 24.53 5.49
C ASN A 271 -12.98 24.02 6.90
N GLU A 272 -13.96 23.77 7.75
CA GLU A 272 -13.76 23.22 9.10
C GLU A 272 -13.09 21.86 9.03
N GLU A 273 -13.53 20.97 8.14
CA GLU A 273 -12.91 19.65 7.94
C GLU A 273 -11.50 19.72 7.36
N LEU A 274 -11.24 20.72 6.50
CA LEU A 274 -9.90 20.94 5.95
C LEU A 274 -8.95 21.53 7.01
N THR A 275 -9.47 22.22 8.01
CA THR A 275 -8.68 22.84 9.09
C THR A 275 -8.34 21.83 10.19
N GLU A 276 -9.26 20.92 10.51
CA GLU A 276 -9.04 19.84 11.47
C GLU A 276 -8.18 18.70 10.91
N SER A 277 -8.11 18.60 9.59
CA SER A 277 -7.30 17.63 8.86
C SER A 277 -5.98 18.26 8.35
N LYS A 278 -5.09 17.43 7.81
CA LYS A 278 -3.89 17.90 7.07
C LYS A 278 -4.23 18.43 5.65
N GLY A 279 -5.48 18.81 5.42
CA GLY A 279 -6.01 19.24 4.13
C GLY A 279 -6.64 18.11 3.32
N GLY A 280 -7.26 18.49 2.20
CA GLY A 280 -7.89 17.56 1.27
C GLY A 280 -6.88 16.93 0.30
N LEU A 281 -7.11 15.67 -0.07
CA LEU A 281 -6.32 14.94 -1.06
C LEU A 281 -7.23 14.28 -2.09
N GLY A 282 -6.99 14.56 -3.36
CA GLY A 282 -7.67 13.91 -4.49
C GLY A 282 -6.82 12.78 -5.05
N LEU A 283 -7.43 11.59 -5.19
CA LEU A 283 -6.76 10.39 -5.68
C LEU A 283 -7.59 9.69 -6.75
N PHE A 284 -6.93 9.29 -7.82
CA PHE A 284 -7.50 8.34 -8.76
C PHE A 284 -7.26 6.92 -8.27
N CYS A 285 -8.29 6.07 -8.33
CA CYS A 285 -8.20 4.71 -7.82
C CYS A 285 -8.31 3.72 -8.98
N LEU A 286 -7.21 3.06 -9.28
CA LEU A 286 -7.14 1.96 -10.24
C LEU A 286 -7.33 0.63 -9.49
N SER A 287 -7.81 -0.38 -10.20
CA SER A 287 -7.89 -1.75 -9.66
C SER A 287 -7.28 -2.74 -10.64
N ILE A 288 -6.46 -3.64 -10.14
CA ILE A 288 -5.92 -4.75 -10.92
C ILE A 288 -6.93 -5.89 -11.09
N ALA A 289 -8.02 -5.92 -10.30
CA ALA A 289 -9.02 -6.97 -10.37
C ALA A 289 -9.89 -6.81 -11.64
N GLY A 290 -9.56 -7.51 -12.68
CA GLY A 290 -10.28 -7.48 -13.97
C GLY A 290 -9.38 -7.30 -15.18
N VAL A 291 -8.13 -6.96 -14.97
CA VAL A 291 -7.09 -6.97 -16.00
C VAL A 291 -6.43 -8.36 -15.92
N ARG A 292 -6.80 -9.28 -16.78
CA ARG A 292 -6.21 -10.61 -16.86
C ARG A 292 -5.50 -10.74 -18.21
N ALA A 293 -4.19 -10.60 -18.22
CA ALA A 293 -3.37 -11.18 -19.25
C ALA A 293 -2.89 -12.58 -18.85
N GLU A 294 -2.60 -13.44 -19.82
CA GLU A 294 -2.12 -14.80 -19.55
C GLU A 294 -0.71 -14.85 -18.93
N ASP A 295 0.05 -13.73 -18.96
CA ASP A 295 1.43 -13.65 -18.49
C ASP A 295 1.71 -12.64 -17.36
N GLY A 296 0.70 -12.04 -16.75
CA GLY A 296 0.82 -11.11 -15.60
C GLY A 296 1.68 -9.86 -15.82
N LYS A 297 2.65 -9.90 -16.73
CA LYS A 297 3.58 -8.79 -17.02
C LYS A 297 2.95 -7.70 -17.86
N THR A 298 2.08 -8.07 -18.78
CA THR A 298 1.35 -7.13 -19.64
C THR A 298 0.41 -6.26 -18.79
N GLU A 299 -0.21 -6.86 -17.78
CA GLU A 299 -1.14 -6.17 -16.88
C GLU A 299 -0.47 -5.05 -16.08
N VAL A 300 0.68 -5.33 -15.47
CA VAL A 300 1.44 -4.35 -14.69
C VAL A 300 1.85 -3.17 -15.56
N ARG A 301 2.32 -3.40 -16.79
CA ARG A 301 2.76 -2.33 -17.70
C ARG A 301 1.61 -1.43 -18.15
N GLU A 302 0.48 -2.01 -18.53
CA GLU A 302 -0.71 -1.21 -18.91
C GLU A 302 -1.17 -0.32 -17.73
N ILE A 303 -1.20 -0.86 -16.53
CA ILE A 303 -1.56 -0.10 -15.33
C ILE A 303 -0.56 1.03 -15.09
N LEU A 304 0.73 0.77 -15.24
CA LEU A 304 1.77 1.79 -15.08
C LEU A 304 1.69 2.90 -16.13
N ASP A 305 1.27 2.60 -17.35
CA ASP A 305 1.03 3.62 -18.37
C ASP A 305 -0.12 4.56 -17.98
N HIS A 306 -1.18 4.00 -17.36
CA HIS A 306 -2.26 4.81 -16.80
C HIS A 306 -1.78 5.64 -15.58
N VAL A 307 -1.02 5.04 -14.67
CA VAL A 307 -0.39 5.75 -13.54
C VAL A 307 0.47 6.91 -14.03
N LYS A 308 1.40 6.65 -14.97
CA LYS A 308 2.28 7.68 -15.55
C LYS A 308 1.49 8.79 -16.25
N THR A 309 0.39 8.44 -16.90
CA THR A 309 -0.48 9.43 -17.57
C THR A 309 -1.16 10.35 -16.57
N LEU A 310 -1.63 9.82 -15.43
CA LEU A 310 -2.22 10.60 -14.35
C LEU A 310 -1.18 11.46 -13.63
N GLN A 311 -0.02 10.91 -13.31
CA GLN A 311 1.09 11.64 -12.68
C GLN A 311 1.60 12.80 -13.53
N LYS A 312 1.69 12.65 -14.86
CA LYS A 312 2.02 13.76 -15.80
C LYS A 312 1.03 14.92 -15.71
N GLN A 313 -0.19 14.66 -15.30
CA GLN A 313 -1.23 15.68 -15.06
C GLN A 313 -1.27 16.16 -13.61
N ASN A 314 -0.25 15.77 -12.80
CA ASN A 314 -0.11 16.11 -11.38
C ASN A 314 -1.21 15.52 -10.49
N TYR A 315 -1.67 14.29 -10.79
CA TYR A 315 -2.61 13.54 -9.96
C TYR A 315 -1.93 12.38 -9.24
N GLY A 316 -2.29 12.20 -7.96
CA GLY A 316 -1.93 11.00 -7.21
C GLY A 316 -2.83 9.83 -7.59
N VAL A 317 -2.28 8.62 -7.56
CA VAL A 317 -2.99 7.38 -7.92
C VAL A 317 -2.86 6.38 -6.77
N MET A 318 -3.94 5.71 -6.43
CA MET A 318 -3.92 4.49 -5.62
C MET A 318 -4.24 3.30 -6.51
N LEU A 319 -3.38 2.30 -6.48
CA LEU A 319 -3.62 1.02 -7.12
C LEU A 319 -4.12 0.03 -6.08
N PHE A 320 -5.32 -0.50 -6.28
CA PHE A 320 -5.96 -1.47 -5.40
C PHE A 320 -5.96 -2.87 -6.02
N ARG A 321 -5.81 -3.88 -5.17
CA ARG A 321 -6.07 -5.26 -5.55
C ARG A 321 -7.55 -5.52 -5.79
N ALA A 322 -8.43 -4.94 -4.97
CA ALA A 322 -9.88 -5.08 -5.06
C ALA A 322 -10.51 -3.99 -5.95
N LYS A 323 -11.67 -4.30 -6.55
CA LYS A 323 -12.50 -3.35 -7.30
C LYS A 323 -13.75 -2.87 -6.54
N GLU A 324 -14.08 -3.52 -5.45
CA GLU A 324 -15.25 -3.24 -4.65
C GLU A 324 -15.02 -2.00 -3.77
N LEU A 325 -15.94 -1.01 -3.84
CA LEU A 325 -15.80 0.24 -3.10
C LEU A 325 -15.72 0.03 -1.58
N TYR A 326 -16.44 -0.96 -1.04
CA TYR A 326 -16.41 -1.23 0.40
C TYR A 326 -15.02 -1.71 0.87
N LYS A 327 -14.28 -2.44 0.03
CA LYS A 327 -12.89 -2.85 0.34
C LYS A 327 -11.95 -1.66 0.28
N MET A 328 -12.10 -0.77 -0.72
CA MET A 328 -11.34 0.48 -0.80
C MET A 328 -11.64 1.37 0.41
N SER A 329 -12.92 1.52 0.77
CA SER A 329 -13.36 2.24 1.98
C SER A 329 -12.72 1.67 3.24
N ALA A 330 -12.79 0.35 3.44
CA ALA A 330 -12.19 -0.33 4.60
C ALA A 330 -10.66 -0.11 4.68
N TYR A 331 -9.97 -0.14 3.54
CA TYR A 331 -8.54 0.09 3.48
C TYR A 331 -8.17 1.51 3.94
N VAL A 332 -8.76 2.54 3.32
CA VAL A 332 -8.38 3.93 3.64
C VAL A 332 -8.83 4.37 5.03
N ASN A 333 -9.91 3.79 5.55
CA ASN A 333 -10.37 4.03 6.92
C ASN A 333 -9.42 3.54 8.02
N ARG A 334 -8.40 2.74 7.68
CA ARG A 334 -7.31 2.40 8.62
C ARG A 334 -6.46 3.63 8.92
N TYR A 335 -6.28 4.53 7.95
CA TYR A 335 -5.30 5.61 7.99
C TYR A 335 -5.91 6.99 8.25
N THR A 336 -7.17 7.20 7.92
CA THR A 336 -7.84 8.48 8.18
C THR A 336 -9.23 8.29 8.78
N LYS A 337 -9.60 9.18 9.71
CA LYS A 337 -10.95 9.30 10.27
C LYS A 337 -11.67 10.54 9.73
N SER A 338 -10.99 11.32 8.89
CA SER A 338 -11.56 12.45 8.19
C SER A 338 -12.52 11.97 7.10
N ARG A 339 -13.28 12.90 6.52
CA ARG A 339 -14.28 12.58 5.48
C ARG A 339 -13.64 11.94 4.25
N ILE A 340 -14.33 10.95 3.70
CA ILE A 340 -13.97 10.24 2.47
C ILE A 340 -15.14 10.37 1.50
N HIS A 341 -14.88 10.99 0.35
CA HIS A 341 -15.83 11.07 -0.76
C HIS A 341 -15.37 10.17 -1.90
N PHE A 342 -16.18 9.19 -2.25
CA PHE A 342 -16.05 8.49 -3.53
C PHE A 342 -16.80 9.26 -4.61
N VAL A 343 -16.13 9.59 -5.69
CA VAL A 343 -16.69 10.28 -6.85
C VAL A 343 -16.88 9.26 -7.97
N ILE A 344 -18.14 8.93 -8.28
CA ILE A 344 -18.45 7.86 -9.23
C ILE A 344 -19.50 8.29 -10.25
N GLY A 345 -19.53 7.59 -11.38
CA GLY A 345 -20.62 7.67 -12.33
C GLY A 345 -21.72 6.66 -12.00
N LEU A 346 -22.92 6.85 -12.59
CA LEU A 346 -24.09 5.99 -12.38
C LEU A 346 -23.80 4.50 -12.64
N THR A 347 -22.97 4.15 -13.61
CA THR A 347 -22.65 2.75 -13.91
C THR A 347 -21.87 2.06 -12.77
N VAL A 348 -21.10 2.81 -11.99
CA VAL A 348 -20.46 2.29 -10.78
C VAL A 348 -21.47 2.15 -9.66
N LEU A 349 -22.37 3.13 -9.50
CA LEU A 349 -23.45 3.07 -8.53
C LEU A 349 -24.35 1.84 -8.76
N LEU A 350 -24.76 1.58 -10.00
CA LEU A 350 -25.54 0.40 -10.36
C LEU A 350 -24.83 -0.90 -9.92
N ARG A 351 -23.51 -0.99 -10.09
CA ARG A 351 -22.73 -2.14 -9.61
C ARG A 351 -22.66 -2.24 -8.09
N VAL A 352 -22.62 -1.11 -7.39
CA VAL A 352 -22.65 -1.06 -5.92
C VAL A 352 -23.99 -1.56 -5.37
N LEU A 353 -25.07 -1.30 -6.09
CA LEU A 353 -26.43 -1.70 -5.70
C LEU A 353 -26.87 -3.05 -6.31
N ASP A 354 -26.00 -3.68 -7.13
CA ASP A 354 -26.22 -5.01 -7.68
C ASP A 354 -25.85 -6.07 -6.62
N ASP A 355 -26.62 -7.17 -6.57
CA ASP A 355 -26.44 -8.30 -5.65
C ASP A 355 -25.19 -9.15 -5.97
N ARG A 356 -24.06 -8.47 -6.23
CA ARG A 356 -22.74 -9.09 -6.53
C ARG A 356 -21.88 -9.34 -5.30
N TYR A 357 -22.40 -9.06 -4.12
CA TYR A 357 -21.69 -9.30 -2.85
C TYR A 357 -21.89 -10.73 -2.33
N LYS A 358 -21.92 -11.72 -3.24
CA LYS A 358 -22.15 -13.13 -2.90
C LYS A 358 -21.11 -13.71 -1.92
N ASP A 359 -19.93 -13.08 -1.86
CA ASP A 359 -18.86 -13.46 -0.93
C ASP A 359 -19.09 -12.94 0.51
N LEU A 360 -20.09 -12.07 0.72
CA LEU A 360 -20.42 -11.56 2.04
C LEU A 360 -21.64 -12.32 2.59
N PRO A 361 -21.57 -12.83 3.84
CA PRO A 361 -22.71 -13.52 4.48
C PRO A 361 -23.99 -12.68 4.51
N GLY A 362 -23.86 -11.37 4.74
CA GLY A 362 -24.98 -10.40 4.75
C GLY A 362 -25.29 -9.79 3.38
N THR A 363 -24.69 -10.32 2.31
CA THR A 363 -24.89 -9.92 0.90
C THR A 363 -24.82 -8.40 0.69
N LEU A 364 -25.80 -7.81 -0.03
CA LEU A 364 -25.85 -6.38 -0.34
C LEU A 364 -25.89 -5.49 0.91
N LEU A 365 -26.65 -5.86 1.94
CA LEU A 365 -26.77 -5.03 3.15
C LEU A 365 -25.43 -4.92 3.89
N GLU A 366 -24.68 -6.01 3.96
CA GLU A 366 -23.34 -5.99 4.55
C GLU A 366 -22.38 -5.16 3.69
N GLY A 367 -22.42 -5.30 2.37
CA GLY A 367 -21.62 -4.50 1.45
C GLY A 367 -21.88 -3.00 1.61
N ILE A 368 -23.13 -2.59 1.67
CA ILE A 368 -23.54 -1.19 1.89
C ILE A 368 -23.12 -0.69 3.28
N ALA A 369 -23.33 -1.48 4.34
CA ALA A 369 -22.92 -1.12 5.69
C ALA A 369 -21.39 -0.97 5.80
N ARG A 370 -20.62 -1.83 5.16
CA ARG A 370 -19.15 -1.72 5.13
C ARG A 370 -18.65 -0.54 4.31
N LEU A 371 -19.36 -0.18 3.22
CA LEU A 371 -19.02 0.98 2.40
C LEU A 371 -19.18 2.28 3.18
N PHE A 372 -20.32 2.46 3.82
CA PHE A 372 -20.70 3.70 4.52
C PHE A 372 -20.28 3.73 5.99
N MET A 373 -19.25 2.97 6.36
CA MET A 373 -18.64 3.10 7.68
C MET A 373 -18.07 4.51 7.89
N GLN A 374 -18.23 5.03 9.10
CA GLN A 374 -17.69 6.33 9.51
C GLN A 374 -18.19 7.52 8.61
N ASN A 375 -17.27 8.38 8.14
CA ASN A 375 -17.57 9.59 7.37
C ASN A 375 -17.47 9.38 5.85
N VAL A 376 -17.90 8.23 5.33
CA VAL A 376 -17.87 7.96 3.90
C VAL A 376 -19.13 8.50 3.22
N ARG A 377 -18.95 9.15 2.06
CA ARG A 377 -20.00 9.63 1.17
C ARG A 377 -19.69 9.21 -0.27
N VAL A 378 -20.71 9.08 -1.07
CA VAL A 378 -20.59 8.73 -2.49
C VAL A 378 -21.27 9.82 -3.32
N SER A 379 -20.48 10.67 -3.96
CA SER A 379 -20.94 11.66 -4.93
C SER A 379 -21.13 11.01 -6.29
N VAL A 380 -22.33 11.08 -6.85
CA VAL A 380 -22.69 10.40 -8.09
C VAL A 380 -23.00 11.40 -9.19
N TYR A 381 -22.19 11.37 -10.24
CA TYR A 381 -22.37 12.26 -11.38
C TYR A 381 -23.36 11.70 -12.39
N PRO A 382 -24.20 12.60 -12.98
CA PRO A 382 -25.16 12.19 -13.98
C PRO A 382 -24.49 11.69 -15.25
N MET A 383 -25.19 10.80 -15.97
CA MET A 383 -24.71 10.21 -17.23
C MET A 383 -25.75 10.36 -18.33
N ALA A 384 -25.29 10.29 -19.58
CA ALA A 384 -26.17 10.24 -20.73
C ALA A 384 -27.09 9.01 -20.65
N ALA A 385 -28.37 9.20 -20.89
CA ALA A 385 -29.39 8.16 -20.78
C ALA A 385 -29.10 6.95 -21.68
N GLU A 386 -28.57 7.19 -22.89
CA GLU A 386 -28.16 6.14 -23.80
C GLU A 386 -27.07 5.22 -23.23
N GLU A 387 -26.07 5.80 -22.56
CA GLU A 387 -24.98 5.04 -21.92
C GLU A 387 -25.51 4.23 -20.71
N VAL A 388 -26.42 4.80 -19.92
CA VAL A 388 -27.03 4.07 -18.81
C VAL A 388 -27.84 2.88 -19.33
N ARG A 389 -28.68 3.06 -20.38
CA ARG A 389 -29.44 1.97 -21.02
C ARG A 389 -28.50 0.87 -21.50
N ARG A 390 -27.49 1.23 -22.27
CA ARG A 390 -26.49 0.27 -22.80
C ARG A 390 -25.85 -0.55 -21.67
N ARG A 391 -25.52 0.08 -20.54
CA ARG A 391 -24.88 -0.61 -19.41
C ARG A 391 -25.84 -1.49 -18.65
N VAL A 392 -27.08 -1.06 -18.46
CA VAL A 392 -28.13 -1.87 -17.82
C VAL A 392 -28.38 -3.13 -18.65
N ASP A 393 -28.53 -3.01 -19.96
CA ASP A 393 -28.75 -4.14 -20.87
C ASP A 393 -27.58 -5.13 -20.86
N LEU A 394 -26.35 -4.64 -20.95
CA LEU A 394 -25.13 -5.47 -20.89
C LEU A 394 -24.94 -6.17 -19.55
N SER A 395 -25.41 -5.56 -18.46
CA SER A 395 -25.25 -6.11 -17.09
C SER A 395 -26.39 -7.07 -16.71
N GLY A 396 -27.44 -7.19 -17.53
CA GLY A 396 -28.60 -8.01 -17.22
C GLY A 396 -29.42 -7.51 -16.02
N LEU A 397 -29.32 -6.21 -15.69
CA LEU A 397 -30.05 -5.59 -14.59
C LEU A 397 -31.51 -5.39 -15.00
N THR A 398 -32.43 -6.12 -14.39
CA THR A 398 -33.85 -6.07 -14.70
C THR A 398 -34.63 -5.26 -13.65
N GLY A 399 -35.72 -4.63 -14.08
CA GLY A 399 -36.65 -3.94 -13.18
C GLY A 399 -36.24 -2.55 -12.73
N TRP A 400 -35.08 -2.05 -13.16
CA TRP A 400 -34.68 -0.67 -12.92
C TRP A 400 -35.50 0.30 -13.72
N ARG A 401 -35.92 1.40 -13.11
CA ARG A 401 -36.63 2.51 -13.74
C ARG A 401 -35.90 3.80 -13.47
N TRP A 402 -36.04 4.78 -14.34
CA TRP A 402 -35.43 6.11 -14.18
C TRP A 402 -36.26 7.17 -14.89
N LYS A 403 -36.11 8.40 -14.43
CA LYS A 403 -36.59 9.58 -15.12
C LYS A 403 -35.40 10.15 -15.93
N GLU A 404 -35.72 10.62 -17.13
CA GLU A 404 -34.73 11.25 -18.01
C GLU A 404 -35.01 12.76 -18.07
N THR A 405 -33.97 13.56 -17.80
CA THR A 405 -34.08 15.02 -17.83
C THR A 405 -32.98 15.55 -18.76
N GLY A 406 -33.38 16.14 -19.90
CA GLY A 406 -32.44 16.69 -20.88
C GLY A 406 -31.45 15.68 -21.48
N GLY A 407 -31.85 14.42 -21.65
CA GLY A 407 -31.00 13.35 -22.15
C GLY A 407 -30.01 12.78 -21.12
N MET A 408 -30.09 13.24 -19.88
CA MET A 408 -29.25 12.79 -18.76
C MET A 408 -30.09 12.10 -17.71
N ILE A 409 -29.45 11.22 -16.93
CA ILE A 409 -30.00 10.56 -15.75
C ILE A 409 -29.08 10.90 -14.58
N ALA A 410 -29.64 11.43 -13.50
CA ALA A 410 -28.97 11.67 -12.24
C ALA A 410 -29.27 10.55 -11.22
N ALA A 411 -28.57 10.51 -10.11
CA ALA A 411 -28.78 9.46 -9.11
C ALA A 411 -30.18 9.53 -8.49
N ASP A 412 -30.71 10.70 -8.24
CA ASP A 412 -32.06 10.92 -7.72
C ASP A 412 -33.19 10.61 -8.73
N ASP A 413 -32.86 10.43 -10.01
CA ASP A 413 -33.76 9.97 -11.05
C ASP A 413 -33.92 8.42 -11.11
N LEU A 414 -33.08 7.67 -10.37
CA LEU A 414 -33.07 6.20 -10.39
C LEU A 414 -34.06 5.60 -9.41
N HIS A 415 -34.74 4.55 -9.87
CA HIS A 415 -35.65 3.73 -9.06
C HIS A 415 -35.24 2.25 -9.17
N PRO A 416 -34.54 1.72 -8.17
CA PRO A 416 -34.21 0.30 -8.10
C PRO A 416 -35.48 -0.58 -7.99
N PRO A 417 -35.38 -1.88 -8.34
CA PRO A 417 -36.53 -2.79 -8.26
C PRO A 417 -36.87 -3.19 -6.81
N GLY A 418 -38.19 -3.35 -6.53
CA GLY A 418 -38.68 -3.96 -5.30
C GLY A 418 -38.26 -3.22 -4.02
N SER A 419 -37.90 -3.96 -2.98
CA SER A 419 -37.54 -3.41 -1.67
C SER A 419 -36.22 -2.64 -1.68
N LEU A 420 -35.37 -2.83 -2.69
CA LEU A 420 -34.14 -2.07 -2.85
C LEU A 420 -34.39 -0.56 -3.00
N ASP A 421 -35.56 -0.16 -3.57
CA ASP A 421 -35.91 1.25 -3.68
C ASP A 421 -36.02 1.93 -2.32
N HIS A 422 -36.53 1.26 -1.29
CA HIS A 422 -36.61 1.82 0.06
C HIS A 422 -35.25 2.06 0.68
N LEU A 423 -34.30 1.12 0.50
CA LEU A 423 -32.92 1.29 0.94
C LEU A 423 -32.25 2.44 0.18
N TYR A 424 -32.50 2.53 -1.12
CA TYR A 424 -31.93 3.57 -1.95
C TYR A 424 -32.41 4.96 -1.56
N GLN A 425 -33.74 5.13 -1.31
CA GLN A 425 -34.29 6.38 -0.84
C GLN A 425 -33.77 6.78 0.54
N TYR A 426 -33.52 5.81 1.43
CA TYR A 426 -32.88 6.07 2.71
C TYR A 426 -31.42 6.58 2.51
N LEU A 427 -30.67 5.98 1.61
CA LEU A 427 -29.27 6.39 1.33
C LEU A 427 -29.21 7.80 0.72
N LEU A 428 -30.15 8.15 -0.14
CA LEU A 428 -30.29 9.51 -0.69
C LEU A 428 -30.72 10.50 0.39
N GLY A 429 -31.77 10.21 1.13
CA GLY A 429 -32.33 11.10 2.15
C GLY A 429 -31.40 11.34 3.34
N SER A 430 -30.49 10.41 3.60
CA SER A 430 -29.46 10.51 4.65
C SER A 430 -28.11 11.02 4.12
N GLU A 431 -28.05 11.48 2.87
CA GLU A 431 -26.85 12.02 2.22
C GLU A 431 -25.66 11.05 2.18
N PHE A 432 -25.90 9.74 2.27
CA PHE A 432 -24.85 8.76 2.00
C PHE A 432 -24.50 8.72 0.51
N ILE A 433 -25.53 8.86 -0.34
CA ILE A 433 -25.40 9.07 -1.78
C ILE A 433 -25.81 10.51 -2.08
N ILE A 434 -24.91 11.24 -2.71
CA ILE A 434 -25.12 12.66 -3.07
C ILE A 434 -25.26 12.74 -4.58
N PRO A 435 -26.46 13.07 -5.10
CA PRO A 435 -26.64 13.34 -6.53
C PRO A 435 -25.93 14.64 -6.91
N GLU A 436 -24.98 14.55 -7.81
CA GLU A 436 -24.28 15.73 -8.33
C GLU A 436 -24.99 16.29 -9.56
N LYS A 437 -24.90 17.60 -9.73
CA LYS A 437 -25.46 18.27 -10.91
C LYS A 437 -24.46 18.30 -12.06
N PRO A 438 -24.92 18.34 -13.33
CA PRO A 438 -24.02 18.51 -14.45
C PRO A 438 -23.18 19.77 -14.27
N VAL A 439 -21.86 19.64 -14.41
CA VAL A 439 -20.93 20.78 -14.33
C VAL A 439 -21.13 21.67 -15.55
N THR A 440 -21.79 22.82 -15.37
CA THR A 440 -22.15 23.73 -16.46
C THR A 440 -21.12 24.82 -16.74
N LYS A 441 -20.08 24.98 -15.89
CA LYS A 441 -19.00 25.95 -16.11
C LYS A 441 -17.67 25.46 -15.55
N PRO A 442 -16.54 25.64 -16.27
CA PRO A 442 -15.22 25.44 -15.69
C PRO A 442 -14.96 26.49 -14.62
N CYS A 443 -14.91 26.10 -13.36
CA CYS A 443 -14.54 26.99 -12.27
C CYS A 443 -13.03 27.29 -12.38
N SER A 444 -12.68 28.59 -12.52
CA SER A 444 -11.31 29.07 -12.52
C SER A 444 -10.77 29.11 -11.09
N LEU A 445 -10.40 27.98 -10.53
CA LEU A 445 -9.75 27.92 -9.22
C LEU A 445 -8.23 27.82 -9.38
N ARG A 446 -7.55 28.72 -8.68
CA ARG A 446 -6.08 28.75 -8.55
C ARG A 446 -5.61 27.42 -7.95
N ILE A 447 -4.71 26.78 -8.66
CA ILE A 447 -3.95 25.61 -8.17
C ILE A 447 -3.22 26.06 -6.89
N VAL A 448 -3.64 25.54 -5.74
CA VAL A 448 -2.83 25.63 -4.52
C VAL A 448 -1.66 24.70 -4.75
N ARG A 449 -0.50 25.25 -5.05
CA ARG A 449 0.76 24.51 -5.08
C ARG A 449 0.97 23.92 -3.69
N MET A 450 1.00 22.60 -3.60
CA MET A 450 1.54 21.94 -2.42
C MET A 450 3.02 22.31 -2.29
N ARG A 451 3.37 22.94 -1.17
CA ARG A 451 4.74 23.03 -0.67
C ARG A 451 4.93 21.98 0.41
#